data_e9acda95102a3595866b21e57a5b96fa
#
_entry.id   e9acda95102a3595866b21e57a5b96fa
#
_cell.length_a   1.000
_cell.length_b   1.000
_cell.length_c   1.000
_cell.angle_alpha   90.00
_cell.angle_beta   90.00
_cell.angle_gamma   90.00
#
_symmetry.space_group_name_H-M   'P 1'
#
loop_
_entity.id
_entity.type
_entity.pdbx_description
1 polymer ?
#
loop_
_entity_poly.entity_id
_entity_poly.type
_entity_poly.pdbx_seq_one_letter_code
_entity_poly.pdbx_strand_id
1 'polypeptide(L)'
;KESADYDIATNAVPQDVAKLFEKTIPVGVQFGVLIVVKNGHNFEVATFRTEGSYSDGRHPDYVAFCTPENDVKRRDFTINGLLYDPMKNELLDYVGGRDDISRGIIRTIGDPIERFTEDKLRMIRAARFACRFKFPIHPDTRQAIIQLAKNIHVVSAERIREELEKILTGPNPHIGIQLLDELHLLQEIL
;
A
#
# COMPACT_ATOMS: atom_id res chain seq x y z
N LYS A 1 11.26 16.10 12.60
CA LYS A 1 10.87 14.95 13.42
C LYS A 1 11.56 13.74 12.83
N GLU A 2 12.29 12.99 13.61
CA GLU A 2 12.81 11.67 13.18
C GLU A 2 11.62 10.76 12.85
N SER A 3 11.73 10.00 11.76
CA SER A 3 10.72 9.00 11.42
C SER A 3 10.76 7.89 12.46
N ALA A 4 9.59 7.42 12.88
CA ALA A 4 9.49 6.29 13.81
C ALA A 4 9.64 4.94 13.09
N ASP A 5 9.55 4.93 11.75
CA ASP A 5 9.56 3.73 10.93
C ASP A 5 10.25 4.02 9.58
N TYR A 6 11.00 3.05 9.10
CA TYR A 6 11.72 3.12 7.83
C TYR A 6 11.47 1.86 7.02
N ASP A 7 10.72 2.01 5.93
CA ASP A 7 10.58 0.98 4.90
C ASP A 7 11.71 1.15 3.88
N ILE A 8 12.54 0.13 3.72
CA ILE A 8 13.69 0.17 2.83
C ILE A 8 13.37 -0.64 1.57
N ALA A 9 13.51 -0.01 0.41
CA ALA A 9 13.36 -0.68 -0.87
C ALA A 9 14.71 -0.70 -1.62
N THR A 10 15.05 -1.83 -2.25
CA THR A 10 16.35 -2.04 -2.89
C THR A 10 16.21 -2.86 -4.17
N ASN A 11 17.21 -2.77 -5.05
CA ASN A 11 17.37 -3.67 -6.18
C ASN A 11 18.16 -4.97 -5.83
N ALA A 12 18.72 -5.05 -4.62
CA ALA A 12 19.39 -6.26 -4.16
C ALA A 12 18.36 -7.36 -3.84
N VAL A 13 18.66 -8.60 -4.24
CA VAL A 13 17.82 -9.75 -3.91
C VAL A 13 17.96 -10.12 -2.43
N PRO A 14 16.96 -10.76 -1.80
CA PRO A 14 17.00 -11.06 -0.36
C PRO A 14 18.24 -11.83 0.08
N GLN A 15 18.73 -12.74 -0.75
CA GLN A 15 19.93 -13.53 -0.45
C GLN A 15 21.20 -12.66 -0.36
N ASP A 16 21.30 -11.61 -1.17
CA ASP A 16 22.45 -10.71 -1.14
C ASP A 16 22.33 -9.72 0.02
N VAL A 17 21.13 -9.25 0.33
CA VAL A 17 20.90 -8.46 1.54
C VAL A 17 21.26 -9.26 2.79
N ALA A 18 20.87 -10.54 2.88
CA ALA A 18 21.18 -11.40 4.02
C ALA A 18 22.69 -11.59 4.26
N LYS A 19 23.51 -11.55 3.20
CA LYS A 19 24.97 -11.65 3.32
C LYS A 19 25.63 -10.39 3.91
N LEU A 20 24.97 -9.25 3.83
CA LEU A 20 25.51 -7.94 4.28
C LEU A 20 25.31 -7.68 5.77
N PHE A 21 24.43 -8.42 6.43
CA PHE A 21 24.04 -8.17 7.81
C PHE A 21 24.18 -9.42 8.67
N GLU A 22 24.65 -9.25 9.92
CA GLU A 22 24.84 -10.35 10.88
C GLU A 22 23.54 -11.07 11.24
N LYS A 23 22.42 -10.33 11.26
CA LYS A 23 21.13 -10.89 11.65
C LYS A 23 20.02 -10.43 10.72
N THR A 24 19.37 -11.41 10.08
CA THR A 24 18.17 -11.20 9.26
C THR A 24 17.08 -12.20 9.64
N ILE A 25 15.81 -11.82 9.43
CA ILE A 25 14.65 -12.68 9.70
C ILE A 25 13.88 -12.83 8.38
N PRO A 26 13.71 -14.05 7.88
CA PRO A 26 12.98 -14.31 6.63
C PRO A 26 11.47 -14.28 6.87
N VAL A 27 10.83 -13.15 6.62
CA VAL A 27 9.36 -12.98 6.80
C VAL A 27 8.57 -13.16 5.51
N GLY A 28 9.20 -13.06 4.35
CA GLY A 28 8.55 -13.15 3.05
C GLY A 28 9.56 -13.22 1.90
N VAL A 29 10.59 -14.04 2.04
CA VAL A 29 11.70 -14.15 1.07
C VAL A 29 11.22 -14.49 -0.33
N GLN A 30 10.19 -15.36 -0.44
CA GLN A 30 9.56 -15.66 -1.73
C GLN A 30 8.90 -14.45 -2.40
N PHE A 31 8.54 -13.44 -1.62
CA PHE A 31 7.99 -12.17 -2.09
C PHE A 31 9.02 -11.04 -2.10
N GLY A 32 10.30 -11.35 -1.88
CA GLY A 32 11.36 -10.36 -1.89
C GLY A 32 11.51 -9.54 -0.60
N VAL A 33 10.94 -9.98 0.53
CA VAL A 33 10.94 -9.22 1.79
C VAL A 33 11.70 -9.97 2.88
N LEU A 34 12.54 -9.24 3.62
CA LEU A 34 13.19 -9.72 4.84
C LEU A 34 13.30 -8.59 5.88
N ILE A 35 13.45 -8.96 7.14
CA ILE A 35 13.77 -8.00 8.22
C ILE A 35 15.27 -8.04 8.51
N VAL A 36 15.91 -6.89 8.46
CA VAL A 36 17.28 -6.68 8.94
C VAL A 36 17.21 -6.21 10.39
N VAL A 37 17.93 -6.90 11.28
CA VAL A 37 18.06 -6.50 12.69
C VAL A 37 19.39 -5.81 12.88
N LYS A 38 19.38 -4.50 13.19
CA LYS A 38 20.60 -3.70 13.42
C LYS A 38 20.44 -2.80 14.63
N ASN A 39 21.39 -2.85 15.55
CA ASN A 39 21.40 -2.05 16.79
C ASN A 39 20.08 -2.17 17.59
N GLY A 40 19.48 -3.36 17.65
CA GLY A 40 18.24 -3.60 18.37
C GLY A 40 16.96 -3.14 17.63
N HIS A 41 17.08 -2.56 16.44
CA HIS A 41 15.96 -2.14 15.61
C HIS A 41 15.72 -3.13 14.45
N ASN A 42 14.45 -3.27 14.09
CA ASN A 42 14.02 -4.05 12.95
C ASN A 42 13.74 -3.11 11.76
N PHE A 43 14.31 -3.42 10.60
CA PHE A 43 14.09 -2.69 9.35
C PHE A 43 13.52 -3.66 8.33
N GLU A 44 12.34 -3.34 7.79
CA GLU A 44 11.82 -4.09 6.66
C GLU A 44 12.56 -3.68 5.39
N VAL A 45 13.13 -4.69 4.71
CA VAL A 45 13.87 -4.50 3.45
C VAL A 45 13.16 -5.30 2.36
N ALA A 46 12.63 -4.60 1.37
CA ALA A 46 11.91 -5.17 0.25
C ALA A 46 12.70 -4.98 -1.06
N THR A 47 12.87 -6.05 -1.82
CA THR A 47 13.40 -5.98 -3.18
C THR A 47 12.34 -5.42 -4.12
N PHE A 48 12.70 -4.49 -5.01
CA PHE A 48 11.79 -3.99 -6.06
C PHE A 48 11.26 -5.14 -6.88
N ARG A 49 9.93 -5.22 -7.03
CA ARG A 49 9.28 -6.33 -7.71
C ARG A 49 8.06 -5.89 -8.52
N THR A 50 7.79 -6.61 -9.60
CA THR A 50 6.47 -6.70 -10.22
C THR A 50 5.75 -7.91 -9.68
N GLU A 51 4.44 -7.90 -9.78
CA GLU A 51 3.57 -8.96 -9.31
C GLU A 51 2.76 -9.49 -10.49
N GLY A 52 2.57 -10.81 -10.54
CA GLY A 52 1.72 -11.45 -11.54
C GLY A 52 0.25 -11.35 -11.17
N SER A 53 -0.58 -12.21 -11.81
CA SER A 53 -2.01 -12.32 -11.48
C SER A 53 -2.22 -12.66 -10.00
N TYR A 54 -3.42 -12.38 -9.52
CA TYR A 54 -3.83 -12.62 -8.14
C TYR A 54 -4.97 -13.63 -8.12
N SER A 55 -4.68 -14.92 -8.25
CA SER A 55 -5.69 -15.97 -8.29
C SER A 55 -6.52 -16.06 -7.02
N ASP A 56 -5.93 -15.76 -5.87
CA ASP A 56 -6.60 -15.75 -4.56
C ASP A 56 -7.07 -14.35 -4.12
N GLY A 57 -6.87 -13.32 -4.96
CA GLY A 57 -7.22 -11.92 -4.65
C GLY A 57 -6.35 -11.28 -3.55
N ARG A 58 -5.21 -11.91 -3.19
CA ARG A 58 -4.30 -11.41 -2.15
C ARG A 58 -2.82 -11.53 -2.49
N HIS A 59 -2.41 -12.72 -2.87
CA HIS A 59 -1.02 -13.01 -3.14
C HIS A 59 -0.79 -13.08 -4.65
N PRO A 60 0.27 -12.45 -5.16
CA PRO A 60 0.61 -12.62 -6.55
C PRO A 60 1.02 -14.07 -6.81
N ASP A 61 0.57 -14.64 -7.92
CA ASP A 61 0.91 -16.00 -8.34
C ASP A 61 2.42 -16.16 -8.56
N TYR A 62 3.08 -15.08 -8.95
CA TYR A 62 4.53 -14.99 -9.02
C TYR A 62 5.01 -13.56 -8.82
N VAL A 63 6.27 -13.39 -8.41
CA VAL A 63 6.97 -12.11 -8.36
C VAL A 63 8.21 -12.17 -9.25
N ALA A 64 8.51 -11.05 -9.92
CA ALA A 64 9.75 -10.86 -10.67
C ALA A 64 10.42 -9.57 -10.18
N PHE A 65 11.71 -9.60 -9.94
CA PHE A 65 12.45 -8.41 -9.53
C PHE A 65 12.53 -7.40 -10.67
N CYS A 66 12.42 -6.13 -10.36
CA CYS A 66 12.27 -5.08 -11.36
C CYS A 66 12.95 -3.76 -10.97
N THR A 67 12.67 -2.71 -11.74
CA THR A 67 13.12 -1.34 -11.47
C THR A 67 12.26 -0.67 -10.38
N PRO A 68 12.75 0.38 -9.70
CA PRO A 68 11.96 1.18 -8.75
C PRO A 68 10.65 1.70 -9.36
N GLU A 69 10.68 2.17 -10.60
CA GLU A 69 9.50 2.67 -11.31
C GLU A 69 8.40 1.61 -11.44
N ASN A 70 8.78 0.39 -11.83
CA ASN A 70 7.81 -0.70 -11.99
C ASN A 70 7.27 -1.17 -10.64
N ASP A 71 8.09 -1.19 -9.57
CA ASP A 71 7.62 -1.49 -8.22
C ASP A 71 6.59 -0.46 -7.72
N VAL A 72 6.83 0.83 -7.98
CA VAL A 72 5.89 1.87 -7.61
C VAL A 72 4.56 1.73 -8.35
N LYS A 73 4.58 1.39 -9.63
CA LYS A 73 3.35 1.25 -10.46
C LYS A 73 2.39 0.16 -9.97
N ARG A 74 2.84 -0.84 -9.21
CA ARG A 74 1.95 -1.88 -8.65
C ARG A 74 1.33 -1.49 -7.31
N ARG A 75 1.77 -0.40 -6.68
CA ARG A 75 1.26 0.06 -5.38
C ARG A 75 -0.17 0.59 -5.50
N ASP A 76 -0.80 0.86 -4.35
CA ASP A 76 -2.20 1.26 -4.29
C ASP A 76 -2.45 2.73 -4.68
N PHE A 77 -1.84 3.67 -3.96
CA PHE A 77 -2.12 5.11 -4.12
C PHE A 77 -0.87 5.91 -4.41
N THR A 78 -1.04 7.00 -5.16
CA THR A 78 0.05 7.91 -5.57
C THR A 78 0.84 8.43 -4.37
N ILE A 79 0.18 8.74 -3.25
CA ILE A 79 0.81 9.19 -2.00
C ILE A 79 1.75 8.15 -1.38
N ASN A 80 1.59 6.86 -1.71
CA ASN A 80 2.43 5.74 -1.27
C ASN A 80 3.48 5.36 -2.33
N GLY A 81 3.54 6.09 -3.44
CA GLY A 81 4.43 5.82 -4.56
C GLY A 81 5.73 6.64 -4.57
N LEU A 82 6.03 7.35 -3.49
CA LEU A 82 7.25 8.13 -3.38
C LEU A 82 8.40 7.27 -2.82
N LEU A 83 9.57 7.44 -3.41
CA LEU A 83 10.82 6.84 -2.92
C LEU A 83 11.84 7.97 -2.66
N TYR A 84 12.70 7.77 -1.67
CA TYR A 84 13.78 8.69 -1.38
C TYR A 84 15.12 7.97 -1.53
N ASP A 85 16.01 8.51 -2.38
CA ASP A 85 17.38 8.04 -2.54
C ASP A 85 18.29 8.84 -1.59
N PRO A 86 18.73 8.23 -0.47
CA PRO A 86 19.56 8.94 0.51
C PRO A 86 20.99 9.22 0.00
N MET A 87 21.47 8.48 -1.00
CA MET A 87 22.81 8.68 -1.56
C MET A 87 22.87 9.91 -2.47
N LYS A 88 21.77 10.16 -3.20
CA LYS A 88 21.65 11.32 -4.08
C LYS A 88 20.91 12.48 -3.41
N ASN A 89 20.31 12.27 -2.24
CA ASN A 89 19.42 13.20 -1.57
C ASN A 89 18.27 13.63 -2.50
N GLU A 90 17.67 12.65 -3.19
CA GLU A 90 16.68 12.87 -4.24
C GLU A 90 15.37 12.17 -3.90
N LEU A 91 14.26 12.87 -4.10
CA LEU A 91 12.92 12.30 -4.04
C LEU A 91 12.50 11.85 -5.43
N LEU A 92 12.28 10.54 -5.59
CA LEU A 92 11.84 9.91 -6.82
C LEU A 92 10.31 9.81 -6.82
N ASP A 93 9.67 10.40 -7.82
CA ASP A 93 8.23 10.39 -8.03
C ASP A 93 7.90 9.96 -9.45
N TYR A 94 7.43 8.73 -9.61
CA TYR A 94 7.08 8.14 -10.91
C TYR A 94 5.57 8.20 -11.21
N VAL A 95 4.76 8.68 -10.25
CA VAL A 95 3.28 8.55 -10.32
C VAL A 95 2.52 9.82 -9.93
N GLY A 96 3.22 10.94 -9.73
CA GLY A 96 2.61 12.22 -9.36
C GLY A 96 2.18 12.32 -7.90
N GLY A 97 2.80 11.52 -7.02
CA GLY A 97 2.48 11.49 -5.59
C GLY A 97 2.74 12.80 -4.86
N ARG A 98 3.77 13.57 -5.24
CA ARG A 98 4.06 14.89 -4.67
C ARG A 98 2.92 15.88 -4.92
N ASP A 99 2.41 15.90 -6.15
CA ASP A 99 1.31 16.79 -6.54
C ASP A 99 0.03 16.43 -5.78
N ASP A 100 -0.30 15.14 -5.68
CA ASP A 100 -1.48 14.68 -4.96
C ASP A 100 -1.36 14.94 -3.45
N ILE A 101 -0.19 14.79 -2.84
CA ILE A 101 0.05 15.21 -1.44
C ILE A 101 -0.13 16.72 -1.29
N SER A 102 0.43 17.51 -2.20
CA SER A 102 0.31 18.98 -2.16
C SER A 102 -1.14 19.46 -2.30
N ARG A 103 -1.94 18.78 -3.11
CA ARG A 103 -3.38 19.05 -3.31
C ARG A 103 -4.26 18.41 -2.24
N GLY A 104 -3.70 17.52 -1.43
CA GLY A 104 -4.44 16.74 -0.45
C GLY A 104 -5.43 15.78 -1.09
N ILE A 105 -5.03 14.91 -2.01
CA ILE A 105 -5.91 14.02 -2.76
C ILE A 105 -5.47 12.56 -2.58
N ILE A 106 -6.43 11.65 -2.39
CA ILE A 106 -6.21 10.20 -2.44
C ILE A 106 -6.59 9.70 -3.83
N ARG A 107 -5.59 9.27 -4.60
CA ARG A 107 -5.74 8.75 -5.96
C ARG A 107 -5.03 7.41 -6.11
N THR A 108 -5.66 6.47 -6.83
CA THR A 108 -5.00 5.22 -7.22
C THR A 108 -3.88 5.45 -8.23
N ILE A 109 -2.86 4.59 -8.18
CA ILE A 109 -1.85 4.53 -9.23
C ILE A 109 -2.43 3.77 -10.42
N GLY A 110 -2.45 4.38 -11.61
CA GLY A 110 -3.04 3.78 -12.80
C GLY A 110 -4.56 3.74 -12.80
N ASP A 111 -5.14 2.79 -13.52
CA ASP A 111 -6.60 2.65 -13.62
C ASP A 111 -7.22 2.14 -12.31
N PRO A 112 -8.22 2.86 -11.74
CA PRO A 112 -8.81 2.48 -10.45
C PRO A 112 -9.55 1.14 -10.50
N ILE A 113 -10.21 0.81 -11.61
CA ILE A 113 -10.94 -0.46 -11.75
C ILE A 113 -9.97 -1.62 -11.73
N GLU A 114 -8.86 -1.52 -12.47
CA GLU A 114 -7.81 -2.54 -12.46
C GLU A 114 -7.22 -2.70 -11.05
N ARG A 115 -6.84 -1.60 -10.40
CA ARG A 115 -6.25 -1.62 -9.05
C ARG A 115 -7.15 -2.26 -8.00
N PHE A 116 -8.45 -1.99 -8.05
CA PHE A 116 -9.41 -2.60 -7.11
C PHE A 116 -9.79 -4.03 -7.53
N THR A 117 -9.65 -4.39 -8.79
CA THR A 117 -9.84 -5.77 -9.24
C THR A 117 -8.69 -6.67 -8.78
N GLU A 118 -7.46 -6.18 -8.74
CA GLU A 118 -6.31 -6.90 -8.20
C GLU A 118 -6.43 -7.18 -6.69
N ASP A 119 -6.72 -6.17 -5.89
CA ASP A 119 -6.95 -6.32 -4.44
C ASP A 119 -8.08 -5.40 -3.99
N LYS A 120 -9.25 -6.00 -3.70
CA LYS A 120 -10.46 -5.29 -3.29
C LYS A 120 -10.31 -4.60 -1.93
N LEU A 121 -9.38 -5.03 -1.07
CA LEU A 121 -9.09 -4.36 0.21
C LEU A 121 -8.64 -2.91 0.01
N ARG A 122 -8.03 -2.59 -1.13
CA ARG A 122 -7.63 -1.23 -1.49
C ARG A 122 -8.80 -0.23 -1.45
N MET A 123 -10.05 -0.69 -1.64
CA MET A 123 -11.24 0.17 -1.50
C MET A 123 -11.41 0.67 -0.06
N ILE A 124 -11.29 -0.20 0.95
CA ILE A 124 -11.34 0.19 2.37
C ILE A 124 -10.11 1.02 2.75
N ARG A 125 -8.94 0.68 2.20
CA ARG A 125 -7.71 1.45 2.40
C ARG A 125 -7.82 2.89 1.88
N ALA A 126 -8.55 3.12 0.77
CA ALA A 126 -8.83 4.48 0.27
C ALA A 126 -9.59 5.30 1.32
N ALA A 127 -10.67 4.75 1.89
CA ALA A 127 -11.43 5.40 2.96
C ALA A 127 -10.54 5.65 4.20
N ARG A 128 -9.68 4.70 4.58
CA ARG A 128 -8.76 4.84 5.70
C ARG A 128 -7.75 5.98 5.49
N PHE A 129 -7.11 6.07 4.34
CA PHE A 129 -6.17 7.16 4.06
C PHE A 129 -6.89 8.50 3.97
N ALA A 130 -8.06 8.54 3.32
CA ALA A 130 -8.89 9.74 3.21
C ALA A 130 -9.27 10.29 4.60
N CYS A 131 -9.74 9.46 5.51
CA CYS A 131 -10.07 9.90 6.87
C CYS A 131 -8.84 10.27 7.70
N ARG A 132 -7.73 9.52 7.57
CA ARG A 132 -6.49 9.75 8.31
C ARG A 132 -5.89 11.12 7.99
N PHE A 133 -5.83 11.48 6.71
CA PHE A 133 -5.20 12.71 6.24
C PHE A 133 -6.20 13.86 6.02
N LYS A 134 -7.51 13.58 6.08
CA LYS A 134 -8.60 14.50 5.67
C LYS A 134 -8.46 14.92 4.21
N PHE A 135 -8.03 14.02 3.37
CA PHE A 135 -7.90 14.22 1.94
C PHE A 135 -9.12 13.64 1.22
N PRO A 136 -9.80 14.38 0.32
CA PRO A 136 -10.82 13.82 -0.52
C PRO A 136 -10.28 12.72 -1.43
N ILE A 137 -11.12 11.74 -1.74
CA ILE A 137 -10.81 10.72 -2.73
C ILE A 137 -11.05 11.31 -4.13
N HIS A 138 -10.11 11.10 -5.06
CA HIS A 138 -10.24 11.54 -6.45
C HIS A 138 -11.54 10.99 -7.07
N PRO A 139 -12.26 11.77 -7.90
CA PRO A 139 -13.55 11.36 -8.45
C PRO A 139 -13.54 9.99 -9.14
N ASP A 140 -12.56 9.70 -10.00
CA ASP A 140 -12.47 8.42 -10.70
C ASP A 140 -12.21 7.25 -9.73
N THR A 141 -11.35 7.46 -8.72
CA THR A 141 -11.08 6.49 -7.66
C THR A 141 -12.36 6.23 -6.85
N ARG A 142 -13.10 7.28 -6.50
CA ARG A 142 -14.39 7.19 -5.77
C ARG A 142 -15.43 6.43 -6.58
N GLN A 143 -15.57 6.74 -7.86
CA GLN A 143 -16.54 6.10 -8.74
C GLN A 143 -16.25 4.60 -8.89
N ALA A 144 -14.98 4.23 -9.05
CA ALA A 144 -14.56 2.84 -9.13
C ALA A 144 -14.86 2.05 -7.84
N ILE A 145 -14.67 2.68 -6.67
CA ILE A 145 -15.03 2.04 -5.38
C ILE A 145 -16.53 1.75 -5.34
N ILE A 146 -17.39 2.74 -5.64
CA ILE A 146 -18.84 2.57 -5.63
C ILE A 146 -19.27 1.45 -6.60
N GLN A 147 -18.68 1.42 -7.80
CA GLN A 147 -18.96 0.39 -8.80
C GLN A 147 -18.60 -1.02 -8.34
N LEU A 148 -17.48 -1.16 -7.60
CA LEU A 148 -16.93 -2.45 -7.19
C LEU A 148 -17.21 -2.84 -5.74
N ALA A 149 -17.95 -2.00 -4.98
CA ALA A 149 -18.16 -2.19 -3.53
C ALA A 149 -18.63 -3.61 -3.18
N LYS A 150 -19.59 -4.14 -3.94
CA LYS A 150 -20.12 -5.51 -3.75
C LYS A 150 -19.06 -6.61 -3.86
N ASN A 151 -17.96 -6.34 -4.54
CA ASN A 151 -16.89 -7.33 -4.71
C ASN A 151 -16.00 -7.47 -3.46
N ILE A 152 -16.23 -6.67 -2.41
CA ILE A 152 -15.43 -6.72 -1.18
C ILE A 152 -15.54 -8.08 -0.45
N HIS A 153 -16.62 -8.82 -0.67
CA HIS A 153 -16.88 -10.12 -0.03
C HIS A 153 -15.82 -11.20 -0.31
N VAL A 154 -14.99 -11.05 -1.35
CA VAL A 154 -13.89 -11.99 -1.61
C VAL A 154 -12.67 -11.75 -0.70
N VAL A 155 -12.65 -10.64 0.02
CA VAL A 155 -11.59 -10.31 0.98
C VAL A 155 -11.90 -11.01 2.31
N SER A 156 -10.89 -11.61 2.93
CA SER A 156 -11.09 -12.29 4.21
C SER A 156 -11.52 -11.32 5.32
N ALA A 157 -12.38 -11.79 6.21
CA ALA A 157 -12.92 -10.99 7.32
C ALA A 157 -11.80 -10.43 8.22
N GLU A 158 -10.69 -11.16 8.39
CA GLU A 158 -9.54 -10.73 9.17
C GLU A 158 -8.90 -9.47 8.57
N ARG A 159 -8.70 -9.43 7.24
CA ARG A 159 -8.12 -8.27 6.55
C ARG A 159 -9.04 -7.06 6.62
N ILE A 160 -10.35 -7.27 6.44
CA ILE A 160 -11.36 -6.22 6.56
C ILE A 160 -11.33 -5.66 7.99
N ARG A 161 -11.34 -6.54 9.01
CA ARG A 161 -11.26 -6.15 10.41
C ARG A 161 -10.02 -5.30 10.71
N GLU A 162 -8.85 -5.71 10.24
CA GLU A 162 -7.61 -4.95 10.45
C GLU A 162 -7.67 -3.52 9.89
N GLU A 163 -8.26 -3.34 8.72
CA GLU A 163 -8.43 -1.99 8.15
C GLU A 163 -9.50 -1.18 8.90
N LEU A 164 -10.60 -1.81 9.33
CA LEU A 164 -11.62 -1.18 10.18
C LEU A 164 -11.05 -0.75 11.53
N GLU A 165 -10.27 -1.60 12.19
CA GLU A 165 -9.58 -1.26 13.43
C GLU A 165 -8.70 -0.03 13.27
N LYS A 166 -7.93 0.06 12.17
CA LYS A 166 -7.10 1.24 11.86
C LYS A 166 -7.92 2.51 11.58
N ILE A 167 -9.13 2.37 11.03
CA ILE A 167 -10.07 3.49 10.87
C ILE A 167 -10.61 3.92 12.23
N LEU A 168 -11.10 2.98 13.03
CA LEU A 168 -11.78 3.25 14.30
C LEU A 168 -10.81 3.77 15.39
N THR A 169 -9.57 3.31 15.38
CA THR A 169 -8.53 3.77 16.31
C THR A 169 -7.71 4.95 15.80
N GLY A 170 -7.98 5.38 14.56
CA GLY A 170 -7.31 6.50 13.92
C GLY A 170 -7.79 7.88 14.40
N PRO A 171 -7.23 8.97 13.84
CA PRO A 171 -7.51 10.33 14.34
C PRO A 171 -8.92 10.85 14.01
N ASN A 172 -9.61 10.28 13.01
CA ASN A 172 -10.91 10.79 12.54
C ASN A 172 -11.90 9.63 12.22
N PRO A 173 -12.26 8.77 13.20
CA PRO A 173 -13.06 7.58 12.95
C PRO A 173 -14.44 7.87 12.36
N HIS A 174 -15.09 8.95 12.76
CA HIS A 174 -16.40 9.36 12.25
C HIS A 174 -16.35 9.65 10.74
N ILE A 175 -15.29 10.31 10.23
CA ILE A 175 -15.09 10.55 8.80
C ILE A 175 -14.91 9.21 8.07
N GLY A 176 -14.17 8.28 8.67
CA GLY A 176 -13.94 6.96 8.07
C GLY A 176 -15.22 6.16 7.91
N ILE A 177 -16.07 6.12 8.94
CA ILE A 177 -17.37 5.43 8.87
C ILE A 177 -18.31 6.10 7.87
N GLN A 178 -18.39 7.44 7.88
CA GLN A 178 -19.18 8.18 6.90
C GLN A 178 -18.72 7.89 5.46
N LEU A 179 -17.41 7.87 5.20
CA LEU A 179 -16.86 7.53 3.89
C LEU A 179 -17.20 6.09 3.48
N LEU A 180 -17.11 5.12 4.39
CA LEU A 180 -17.48 3.74 4.08
C LEU A 180 -18.96 3.62 3.69
N ASP A 181 -19.85 4.37 4.34
CA ASP A 181 -21.28 4.41 4.00
C ASP A 181 -21.51 5.07 2.63
N GLU A 182 -20.94 6.26 2.40
CA GLU A 182 -21.04 6.98 1.12
C GLU A 182 -20.44 6.20 -0.07
N LEU A 183 -19.48 5.32 0.17
CA LEU A 183 -18.85 4.45 -0.83
C LEU A 183 -19.56 3.10 -0.99
N HIS A 184 -20.69 2.89 -0.31
CA HIS A 184 -21.44 1.63 -0.29
C HIS A 184 -20.63 0.42 0.20
N LEU A 185 -19.55 0.66 0.97
CA LEU A 185 -18.74 -0.41 1.55
C LEU A 185 -19.30 -0.86 2.92
N LEU A 186 -19.89 0.04 3.70
CA LEU A 186 -20.29 -0.25 5.07
C LEU A 186 -21.34 -1.38 5.14
N GLN A 187 -22.34 -1.34 4.29
CA GLN A 187 -23.40 -2.34 4.20
C GLN A 187 -22.96 -3.69 3.62
N GLU A 188 -21.78 -3.72 2.99
CA GLU A 188 -21.23 -4.95 2.42
C GLU A 188 -20.27 -5.66 3.40
N ILE A 189 -19.85 -4.99 4.49
CA ILE A 189 -18.87 -5.52 5.45
C ILE A 189 -19.45 -5.70 6.86
N LEU A 190 -20.66 -5.21 7.14
CA LEU A 190 -21.42 -5.39 8.38
C LEU A 190 -22.71 -6.15 8.13
#